data_d91f4c53eaa3b8f15c044b154dfab367
#
_entry.id   d91f4c53eaa3b8f15c044b154dfab367
#
_cell.length_a   1.000
_cell.length_b   1.000
_cell.length_c   1.000
_cell.angle_alpha   90.00
_cell.angle_beta   90.00
_cell.angle_gamma   90.00
#
_symmetry.space_group_name_H-M   'P 1'
#
loop_
_entity.id
_entity.type
_entity.pdbx_description
1 polymer ?
#
loop_
_entity_poly.entity_id
_entity_poly.type
_entity_poly.pdbx_seq_one_letter_code
_entity_poly.pdbx_strand_id
1 'polypeptide(L)'
;MKKFLITAFLLCMLPGLKAQQTQKMENNQRDKTAITDVLENFYFKGIYEGNLDLLNQVYNAGTLLFGDVKGQPYSKTLDQYLDGVKNRQSPKDSGKPFKGEIISIKLVNSIAVAEVKVKMYDFNYHEFLSFHKIDGKWLIVNKMISDTNE
;
A
#
# COMPACT_ATOMS: atom_id res chain seq x y z
N MET A 1 -11.16 -24.66 -67.39
CA MET A 1 -11.92 -23.76 -66.51
C MET A 1 -11.50 -24.03 -65.07
N LYS A 2 -10.64 -23.19 -64.51
CA LYS A 2 -10.14 -23.32 -63.13
C LYS A 2 -11.05 -22.50 -62.21
N LYS A 3 -11.75 -23.17 -61.29
CA LYS A 3 -12.58 -22.52 -60.27
C LYS A 3 -11.67 -22.05 -59.12
N PHE A 4 -11.52 -20.75 -58.96
CA PHE A 4 -10.86 -20.14 -57.78
C PHE A 4 -11.85 -20.19 -56.62
N LEU A 5 -11.53 -20.99 -55.60
CA LEU A 5 -12.20 -20.95 -54.31
C LEU A 5 -11.59 -19.80 -53.48
N ILE A 6 -12.32 -18.71 -53.36
CA ILE A 6 -11.96 -17.62 -52.46
C ILE A 6 -12.45 -18.03 -51.07
N THR A 7 -11.52 -18.50 -50.22
CA THR A 7 -11.78 -18.73 -48.80
C THR A 7 -11.79 -17.37 -48.08
N ALA A 8 -12.97 -16.85 -47.83
CA ALA A 8 -13.15 -15.68 -46.98
C ALA A 8 -12.81 -16.07 -45.54
N PHE A 9 -11.63 -15.69 -45.09
CA PHE A 9 -11.21 -15.79 -43.69
C PHE A 9 -11.96 -14.72 -42.90
N LEU A 10 -13.08 -15.12 -42.27
CA LEU A 10 -13.90 -14.26 -41.44
C LEU A 10 -13.10 -13.97 -40.16
N LEU A 11 -12.47 -12.79 -40.09
CA LEU A 11 -11.78 -12.28 -38.94
C LEU A 11 -12.82 -11.90 -37.86
N CYS A 12 -13.31 -12.90 -37.11
CA CYS A 12 -14.12 -12.70 -35.91
C CYS A 12 -13.27 -12.04 -34.86
N MET A 13 -13.12 -10.74 -34.92
CA MET A 13 -12.50 -9.90 -33.92
C MET A 13 -13.37 -9.88 -32.66
N LEU A 14 -12.92 -10.63 -31.73
CA LEU A 14 -13.10 -10.92 -30.33
C LEU A 14 -13.60 -9.72 -29.50
N PRO A 15 -14.90 -9.56 -29.24
CA PRO A 15 -15.40 -8.62 -28.23
C PRO A 15 -14.97 -9.02 -26.82
N GLY A 16 -14.65 -10.28 -26.57
CA GLY A 16 -14.24 -10.79 -25.26
C GLY A 16 -12.92 -10.26 -24.72
N LEU A 17 -11.92 -10.00 -25.58
CA LEU A 17 -10.62 -9.49 -25.13
C LEU A 17 -10.69 -8.05 -24.62
N LYS A 18 -11.48 -7.19 -25.25
CA LYS A 18 -11.68 -5.80 -24.79
C LYS A 18 -12.45 -5.77 -23.47
N ALA A 19 -13.49 -6.60 -23.33
CA ALA A 19 -14.26 -6.68 -22.10
C ALA A 19 -13.42 -7.16 -20.91
N GLN A 20 -12.57 -8.19 -21.10
CA GLN A 20 -11.65 -8.66 -20.05
C GLN A 20 -10.61 -7.60 -19.65
N GLN A 21 -10.09 -6.85 -20.60
CA GLN A 21 -9.11 -5.80 -20.32
C GLN A 21 -9.76 -4.64 -19.55
N THR A 22 -10.97 -4.24 -19.93
CA THR A 22 -11.74 -3.20 -19.21
C THR A 22 -12.05 -3.63 -17.79
N GLN A 23 -12.53 -4.86 -17.59
CA GLN A 23 -12.82 -5.43 -16.27
C GLN A 23 -11.57 -5.46 -15.36
N LYS A 24 -10.42 -5.84 -15.92
CA LYS A 24 -9.14 -5.85 -15.18
C LYS A 24 -8.71 -4.44 -14.77
N MET A 25 -8.88 -3.45 -15.64
CA MET A 25 -8.57 -2.04 -15.35
C MET A 25 -9.47 -1.50 -14.24
N GLU A 26 -10.76 -1.77 -14.29
CA GLU A 26 -11.73 -1.36 -13.27
C GLU A 26 -11.43 -2.00 -11.90
N ASN A 27 -11.09 -3.29 -11.89
CA ASN A 27 -10.70 -3.99 -10.67
C ASN A 27 -9.43 -3.39 -10.06
N ASN A 28 -8.41 -3.12 -10.88
CA ASN A 28 -7.17 -2.49 -10.44
C ASN A 28 -7.42 -1.08 -9.87
N GLN A 29 -8.31 -0.31 -10.47
CA GLN A 29 -8.65 1.03 -9.97
C GLN A 29 -9.38 0.95 -8.62
N ARG A 30 -10.31 0.03 -8.47
CA ARG A 30 -11.01 -0.25 -7.20
C ARG A 30 -10.03 -0.65 -6.10
N ASP A 31 -9.09 -1.54 -6.41
CA ASP A 31 -8.09 -2.00 -5.45
C ASP A 31 -7.11 -0.88 -5.06
N LYS A 32 -6.70 -0.02 -6.00
CA LYS A 32 -5.91 1.18 -5.67
C LYS A 32 -6.65 2.12 -4.75
N THR A 33 -7.94 2.37 -5.01
CA THR A 33 -8.78 3.20 -4.13
C THR A 33 -8.89 2.60 -2.73
N ALA A 34 -9.06 1.28 -2.62
CA ALA A 34 -9.11 0.61 -1.33
C ALA A 34 -7.78 0.70 -0.56
N ILE A 35 -6.63 0.57 -1.23
CA ILE A 35 -5.32 0.76 -0.61
C ILE A 35 -5.12 2.22 -0.18
N THR A 36 -5.57 3.18 -0.99
CA THR A 36 -5.53 4.61 -0.63
C THR A 36 -6.35 4.87 0.64
N ASP A 37 -7.56 4.31 0.74
CA ASP A 37 -8.39 4.41 1.94
C ASP A 37 -7.71 3.82 3.18
N VAL A 38 -7.08 2.64 3.04
CA VAL A 38 -6.28 2.01 4.11
C VAL A 38 -5.16 2.94 4.57
N LEU A 39 -4.46 3.58 3.64
CA LEU A 39 -3.35 4.48 3.96
C LEU A 39 -3.82 5.76 4.64
N GLU A 40 -4.84 6.43 4.11
CA GLU A 40 -5.29 7.73 4.60
C GLU A 40 -6.08 7.62 5.91
N ASN A 41 -7.09 6.75 5.94
CA ASN A 41 -8.07 6.71 7.03
C ASN A 41 -7.68 5.78 8.19
N PHE A 42 -6.72 4.89 7.97
CA PHE A 42 -6.27 3.97 9.02
C PHE A 42 -4.79 4.12 9.33
N TYR A 43 -3.90 4.01 8.34
CA TYR A 43 -2.46 4.01 8.56
C TYR A 43 -1.95 5.39 9.03
N PHE A 44 -2.11 6.42 8.23
CA PHE A 44 -1.66 7.78 8.59
C PHE A 44 -2.42 8.32 9.79
N LYS A 45 -3.73 8.15 9.80
CA LYS A 45 -4.56 8.57 10.93
C LYS A 45 -4.18 7.83 12.22
N GLY A 46 -3.95 6.51 12.15
CA GLY A 46 -3.52 5.70 13.28
C GLY A 46 -2.19 6.16 13.86
N ILE A 47 -1.21 6.49 12.99
CA ILE A 47 0.08 7.05 13.43
C ILE A 47 -0.11 8.44 14.04
N TYR A 48 -0.88 9.32 13.39
CA TYR A 48 -1.13 10.69 13.84
C TYR A 48 -1.78 10.73 15.21
N GLU A 49 -2.79 9.91 15.42
CA GLU A 49 -3.55 9.86 16.67
C GLU A 49 -2.94 8.94 17.74
N GLY A 50 -1.92 8.12 17.38
CA GLY A 50 -1.45 7.04 18.26
C GLY A 50 -2.50 5.96 18.48
N ASN A 51 -3.42 5.79 17.54
CA ASN A 51 -4.59 4.91 17.64
C ASN A 51 -4.25 3.49 17.20
N LEU A 52 -4.06 2.60 18.18
CA LEU A 52 -3.72 1.20 17.94
C LEU A 52 -4.83 0.42 17.25
N ASP A 53 -6.10 0.76 17.48
CA ASP A 53 -7.23 0.06 16.87
C ASP A 53 -7.26 0.28 15.35
N LEU A 54 -6.92 1.50 14.90
CA LEU A 54 -6.78 1.78 13.47
C LEU A 54 -5.59 1.02 12.86
N LEU A 55 -4.45 1.01 13.54
CA LEU A 55 -3.25 0.31 13.05
C LEU A 55 -3.44 -1.21 13.02
N ASN A 56 -4.08 -1.80 14.03
CA ASN A 56 -4.38 -3.23 14.05
C ASN A 56 -5.32 -3.68 12.93
N GLN A 57 -6.15 -2.79 12.41
CA GLN A 57 -7.06 -3.12 11.29
C GLN A 57 -6.34 -3.24 9.95
N VAL A 58 -5.16 -2.65 9.80
CA VAL A 58 -4.45 -2.58 8.52
C VAL A 58 -3.17 -3.40 8.45
N TYR A 59 -2.63 -3.80 9.59
CA TYR A 59 -1.48 -4.70 9.61
C TYR A 59 -1.91 -6.16 9.69
N ASN A 60 -1.23 -7.02 8.93
CA ASN A 60 -1.34 -8.47 9.09
C ASN A 60 -0.51 -8.93 10.28
N ALA A 61 -1.00 -9.91 11.03
CA ALA A 61 -0.21 -10.55 12.09
C ALA A 61 1.11 -11.10 11.52
N GLY A 62 2.22 -10.90 12.24
CA GLY A 62 3.56 -11.33 11.81
C GLY A 62 4.26 -10.35 10.85
N THR A 63 3.69 -9.18 10.58
CA THR A 63 4.36 -8.12 9.82
C THR A 63 5.70 -7.75 10.47
N LEU A 64 6.74 -7.66 9.65
CA LEU A 64 8.07 -7.18 10.05
C LEU A 64 8.31 -5.78 9.49
N LEU A 65 8.99 -4.97 10.28
CA LEU A 65 9.41 -3.62 9.93
C LEU A 65 10.93 -3.54 9.96
N PHE A 66 11.55 -3.07 8.89
CA PHE A 66 13.00 -2.87 8.85
C PHE A 66 13.41 -1.71 7.97
N GLY A 67 14.69 -1.34 8.12
CA GLY A 67 15.32 -0.25 7.40
C GLY A 67 16.38 0.42 8.26
N ASP A 68 16.39 1.74 8.23
CA ASP A 68 17.29 2.56 9.04
C ASP A 68 16.56 3.79 9.60
N VAL A 69 16.98 4.21 10.78
CA VAL A 69 16.51 5.44 11.42
C VAL A 69 17.70 6.14 12.03
N LYS A 70 17.97 7.37 11.63
CA LYS A 70 19.17 8.14 12.03
C LYS A 70 20.48 7.39 11.74
N GLY A 71 20.55 6.75 10.56
CA GLY A 71 21.72 5.98 10.15
C GLY A 71 21.97 4.71 10.96
N GLN A 72 21.01 4.27 11.78
CA GLN A 72 21.12 3.03 12.55
C GLN A 72 20.14 1.99 12.03
N PRO A 73 20.53 0.70 11.94
CA PRO A 73 19.64 -0.37 11.55
C PRO A 73 18.37 -0.39 12.41
N TYR A 74 17.23 -0.48 11.74
CA TYR A 74 15.91 -0.58 12.35
C TYR A 74 15.29 -1.93 12.01
N SER A 75 14.94 -2.72 13.02
CA SER A 75 14.23 -3.99 12.85
C SER A 75 13.28 -4.19 14.02
N LYS A 76 11.98 -4.38 13.71
CA LYS A 76 10.94 -4.62 14.72
C LYS A 76 9.90 -5.62 14.22
N THR A 77 9.36 -6.38 15.15
CA THR A 77 8.08 -7.05 14.95
C THR A 77 6.94 -6.03 15.01
N LEU A 78 5.75 -6.43 14.53
CA LEU A 78 4.56 -5.58 14.66
C LEU A 78 4.26 -5.22 16.11
N ASP A 79 4.33 -6.19 17.03
CA ASP A 79 4.06 -5.96 18.44
C ASP A 79 5.03 -4.92 19.05
N GLN A 80 6.31 -5.03 18.74
CA GLN A 80 7.31 -4.04 19.19
C GLN A 80 7.05 -2.64 18.60
N TYR A 81 6.56 -2.56 17.36
CA TYR A 81 6.19 -1.29 16.74
C TYR A 81 4.96 -0.68 17.41
N LEU A 82 3.90 -1.48 17.61
CA LEU A 82 2.66 -1.03 18.23
C LEU A 82 2.89 -0.62 19.70
N ASP A 83 3.74 -1.36 20.43
CA ASP A 83 4.14 -0.96 21.78
C ASP A 83 4.86 0.39 21.78
N GLY A 84 5.74 0.62 20.81
CA GLY A 84 6.38 1.92 20.62
C GLY A 84 5.38 3.04 20.29
N VAL A 85 4.31 2.76 19.54
CA VAL A 85 3.22 3.72 19.28
C VAL A 85 2.45 4.03 20.55
N LYS A 86 2.12 2.99 21.34
CA LYS A 86 1.40 3.10 22.61
C LYS A 86 2.14 3.96 23.65
N ASN A 87 3.45 3.79 23.73
CA ASN A 87 4.26 4.38 24.80
C ASN A 87 4.84 5.76 24.45
N ARG A 88 4.62 6.27 23.24
CA ARG A 88 5.02 7.62 22.85
C ARG A 88 3.83 8.59 22.88
N GLN A 89 4.10 9.87 23.12
CA GLN A 89 3.11 10.91 22.86
C GLN A 89 2.78 10.93 21.36
N SER A 90 1.50 10.92 21.00
CA SER A 90 1.12 10.96 19.59
C SER A 90 1.53 12.27 18.91
N PRO A 91 1.74 12.30 17.59
CA PRO A 91 1.93 13.57 16.87
C PRO A 91 0.82 14.57 17.17
N LYS A 92 -0.44 14.13 17.20
CA LYS A 92 -1.61 14.94 17.53
C LYS A 92 -1.49 15.61 18.89
N ASP A 93 -1.19 14.84 19.94
CA ASP A 93 -1.12 15.36 21.31
C ASP A 93 0.15 16.18 21.57
N SER A 94 1.20 15.92 20.80
CA SER A 94 2.46 16.67 20.89
C SER A 94 2.38 18.06 20.24
N GLY A 95 1.39 18.30 19.36
CA GLY A 95 1.29 19.50 18.55
C GLY A 95 2.40 19.64 17.49
N LYS A 96 3.27 18.62 17.35
CA LYS A 96 4.36 18.63 16.36
C LYS A 96 3.85 18.29 14.95
N PRO A 97 4.59 18.72 13.91
CA PRO A 97 4.19 18.45 12.53
C PRO A 97 3.97 16.99 12.24
N PHE A 98 2.89 16.70 11.51
CA PHE A 98 2.62 15.41 10.90
C PHE A 98 2.07 15.59 9.49
N LYS A 99 2.58 14.80 8.54
CA LYS A 99 2.04 14.72 7.19
C LYS A 99 2.30 13.32 6.63
N GLY A 100 1.25 12.63 6.21
CA GLY A 100 1.33 11.44 5.36
C GLY A 100 1.13 11.86 3.90
N GLU A 101 1.89 11.24 2.98
CA GLU A 101 1.79 11.48 1.55
C GLU A 101 2.00 10.18 0.78
N ILE A 102 1.06 9.85 -0.12
CA ILE A 102 1.17 8.69 -1.00
C ILE A 102 1.88 9.14 -2.28
N ILE A 103 3.04 8.55 -2.57
CA ILE A 103 3.81 8.84 -3.77
C ILE A 103 3.37 7.96 -4.93
N SER A 104 3.27 6.66 -4.68
CA SER A 104 2.86 5.69 -5.70
C SER A 104 2.22 4.45 -5.11
N ILE A 105 1.34 3.81 -5.89
CA ILE A 105 0.79 2.47 -5.59
C ILE A 105 0.95 1.63 -6.85
N LYS A 106 1.71 0.55 -6.76
CA LYS A 106 1.88 -0.46 -7.81
C LYS A 106 1.20 -1.75 -7.38
N LEU A 107 0.36 -2.28 -8.26
CA LEU A 107 -0.54 -3.39 -7.96
C LEU A 107 -0.40 -4.50 -9.01
N VAL A 108 -0.32 -5.73 -8.55
CA VAL A 108 -0.38 -6.94 -9.38
C VAL A 108 -1.27 -7.97 -8.69
N ASN A 109 -2.46 -8.21 -9.22
CA ASN A 109 -3.45 -9.15 -8.65
C ASN A 109 -3.72 -8.87 -7.15
N SER A 110 -3.34 -9.79 -6.27
CA SER A 110 -3.57 -9.70 -4.82
C SER A 110 -2.40 -9.11 -4.03
N ILE A 111 -1.36 -8.61 -4.70
CA ILE A 111 -0.21 -7.98 -4.04
C ILE A 111 -0.01 -6.55 -4.54
N ALA A 112 0.45 -5.67 -3.64
CA ALA A 112 0.79 -4.30 -3.99
C ALA A 112 1.98 -3.79 -3.18
N VAL A 113 2.62 -2.73 -3.72
CA VAL A 113 3.58 -1.91 -2.99
C VAL A 113 3.12 -0.47 -3.06
N ALA A 114 3.01 0.18 -1.90
CA ALA A 114 2.84 1.61 -1.79
C ALA A 114 4.15 2.26 -1.34
N GLU A 115 4.52 3.32 -2.03
CA GLU A 115 5.59 4.23 -1.65
C GLU A 115 4.97 5.45 -1.00
N VAL A 116 5.36 5.75 0.23
CA VAL A 116 4.80 6.86 1.00
C VAL A 116 5.89 7.68 1.70
N LYS A 117 5.57 8.93 2.02
CA LYS A 117 6.38 9.77 2.90
C LYS A 117 5.59 10.09 4.14
N VAL A 118 6.25 10.02 5.30
CA VAL A 118 5.65 10.36 6.60
C VAL A 118 6.57 11.34 7.33
N LYS A 119 6.16 12.60 7.35
CA LYS A 119 6.75 13.57 8.28
C LYS A 119 6.12 13.39 9.64
N MET A 120 6.94 13.13 10.66
CA MET A 120 6.46 12.92 12.01
C MET A 120 7.50 13.45 13.01
N TYR A 121 7.13 14.43 13.83
CA TYR A 121 8.04 15.18 14.69
C TYR A 121 9.16 15.84 13.85
N ASP A 122 10.42 15.47 14.16
CA ASP A 122 11.61 15.95 13.46
C ASP A 122 12.12 14.95 12.41
N PHE A 123 11.37 13.84 12.16
CA PHE A 123 11.74 12.81 11.20
C PHE A 123 11.04 13.02 9.86
N ASN A 124 11.73 12.65 8.78
CA ASN A 124 11.19 12.56 7.44
C ASN A 124 11.37 11.13 6.92
N TYR A 125 10.38 10.30 7.14
CA TYR A 125 10.43 8.90 6.71
C TYR A 125 10.03 8.74 5.26
N HIS A 126 10.80 7.95 4.53
CA HIS A 126 10.44 7.37 3.25
C HIS A 126 10.15 5.88 3.49
N GLU A 127 8.99 5.43 3.09
CA GLU A 127 8.54 4.09 3.42
C GLU A 127 8.04 3.35 2.19
N PHE A 128 8.33 2.03 2.14
CA PHE A 128 7.72 1.10 1.21
C PHE A 128 6.87 0.11 2.02
N LEU A 129 5.57 0.10 1.74
CA LEU A 129 4.59 -0.75 2.39
C LEU A 129 4.17 -1.84 1.41
N SER A 130 4.47 -3.10 1.74
CA SER A 130 3.98 -4.24 0.97
C SER A 130 2.61 -4.64 1.46
N PHE A 131 1.67 -4.81 0.54
CA PHE A 131 0.29 -5.21 0.80
C PHE A 131 -0.01 -6.58 0.21
N HIS A 132 -0.87 -7.32 0.89
CA HIS A 132 -1.52 -8.51 0.37
C HIS A 132 -3.03 -8.43 0.60
N LYS A 133 -3.82 -8.83 -0.39
CA LYS A 133 -5.28 -8.92 -0.29
C LYS A 133 -5.65 -10.27 0.30
N ILE A 134 -5.98 -10.29 1.58
CA ILE A 134 -6.34 -11.48 2.37
C ILE A 134 -7.82 -11.37 2.73
N ASP A 135 -8.61 -12.38 2.39
CA ASP A 135 -10.07 -12.41 2.64
C ASP A 135 -10.78 -11.12 2.18
N GLY A 136 -10.38 -10.62 1.01
CA GLY A 136 -10.95 -9.42 0.39
C GLY A 136 -10.45 -8.09 0.96
N LYS A 137 -9.61 -8.09 2.00
CA LYS A 137 -9.05 -6.89 2.64
C LYS A 137 -7.58 -6.69 2.27
N TRP A 138 -7.19 -5.46 1.99
CA TRP A 138 -5.80 -5.09 1.79
C TRP A 138 -5.11 -4.87 3.13
N LEU A 139 -4.12 -5.71 3.46
CA LEU A 139 -3.37 -5.66 4.71
C LEU A 139 -1.89 -5.43 4.42
N ILE A 140 -1.25 -4.63 5.27
CA ILE A 140 0.21 -4.42 5.25
C ILE A 140 0.87 -5.68 5.80
N VAL A 141 1.73 -6.32 4.99
CA VAL A 141 2.46 -7.54 5.36
C VAL A 141 3.95 -7.30 5.59
N ASN A 142 4.44 -6.13 5.19
CA ASN A 142 5.81 -5.69 5.41
C ASN A 142 5.91 -4.17 5.32
N LYS A 143 6.84 -3.59 6.08
CA LYS A 143 7.20 -2.18 6.02
C LYS A 143 8.72 -2.03 5.95
N MET A 144 9.20 -1.35 4.92
CA MET A 144 10.56 -0.80 4.91
C MET A 144 10.51 0.70 5.18
N ILE A 145 11.47 1.21 5.94
CA ILE A 145 11.53 2.60 6.38
C ILE A 145 12.96 3.12 6.34
N SER A 146 13.12 4.34 5.86
CA SER A 146 14.37 5.09 5.98
C SER A 146 14.07 6.52 6.43
N ASP A 147 14.85 7.04 7.38
CA ASP A 147 14.83 8.46 7.74
C ASP A 147 15.69 9.22 6.74
N THR A 148 15.10 10.15 6.02
CA THR A 148 15.77 10.94 4.98
C THR A 148 16.28 12.30 5.48
N ASN A 149 16.30 12.52 6.80
CA ASN A 149 17.00 13.65 7.38
C ASN A 149 18.51 13.37 7.32
N GLU A 150 19.20 14.11 6.48
CA GLU A 150 20.64 14.23 6.50
C GLU A 150 21.10 15.28 7.53
#